data_150352ebc101586003924a6b36375566
#
_entry.id   150352ebc101586003924a6b36375566
#
_cell.length_a   1.000
_cell.length_b   1.000
_cell.length_c   1.000
_cell.angle_alpha   90.00
_cell.angle_beta   90.00
_cell.angle_gamma   90.00
#
_symmetry.space_group_name_H-M   'P 1'
#
loop_
_entity.id
_entity.type
_entity.pdbx_description
1 polymer ?
#
loop_
_entity_poly.entity_id
_entity_poly.type
_entity_poly.pdbx_seq_one_letter_code
_entity_poly.pdbx_strand_id
1 'polypeptide(L)'
;MSGTKRHEIKTRPEYYKSVIAGMKTFELRENDRQYEVGDEVKLMEWDEEGFTGRYHTITITYVLQDVPEYGLADGFCIFGWR
;
A
#
# COMPACT_ATOMS: atom_id res chain seq x y z
N MET A 1 -4.88 -20.31 -0.38
CA MET A 1 -4.85 -19.45 0.78
C MET A 1 -4.04 -18.20 0.46
N SER A 2 -4.63 -17.06 0.66
CA SER A 2 -3.96 -15.81 0.36
C SER A 2 -3.44 -15.17 1.64
N GLY A 3 -2.50 -14.24 1.49
CA GLY A 3 -2.19 -13.32 2.56
C GLY A 3 -1.24 -13.79 3.62
N THR A 4 -0.08 -14.35 3.24
CA THR A 4 0.95 -14.66 4.23
C THR A 4 2.24 -13.90 3.95
N LYS A 5 2.27 -13.05 2.93
CA LYS A 5 3.48 -12.31 2.57
C LYS A 5 3.58 -11.02 3.37
N ARG A 6 4.80 -10.53 3.48
CA ARG A 6 5.07 -9.21 4.05
C ARG A 6 5.77 -8.36 3.01
N HIS A 7 5.34 -7.11 2.92
CA HIS A 7 5.91 -6.15 1.99
C HIS A 7 6.40 -4.94 2.76
N GLU A 8 7.48 -4.33 2.29
CA GLU A 8 7.98 -3.08 2.85
C GLU A 8 8.02 -2.07 1.72
N ILE A 9 7.30 -0.98 1.86
CA ILE A 9 7.20 0.02 0.81
C ILE A 9 7.44 1.41 1.36
N LYS A 10 7.96 2.27 0.49
CA LYS A 10 8.21 3.67 0.81
C LYS A 10 6.91 4.44 0.74
N THR A 11 6.71 5.33 1.69
CA THR A 11 5.51 6.16 1.75
C THR A 11 5.94 7.61 1.99
N ARG A 12 5.54 8.52 1.10
CA ARG A 12 5.87 9.93 1.23
C ARG A 12 5.23 10.50 2.49
N PRO A 13 5.85 11.53 3.12
CA PRO A 13 5.36 12.05 4.39
C PRO A 13 3.91 12.52 4.35
N GLU A 14 3.49 13.17 3.26
CA GLU A 14 2.12 13.67 3.16
C GLU A 14 1.11 12.52 3.17
N TYR A 15 1.45 11.40 2.54
CA TYR A 15 0.57 10.22 2.55
C TYR A 15 0.66 9.49 3.87
N TYR A 16 1.87 9.41 4.44
CA TYR A 16 2.07 8.76 5.73
C TYR A 16 1.22 9.42 6.82
N LYS A 17 1.18 10.75 6.83
CA LYS A 17 0.34 11.49 7.78
C LYS A 17 -1.13 11.12 7.64
N SER A 18 -1.61 11.00 6.41
CA SER A 18 -3.01 10.64 6.15
C SER A 18 -3.31 9.22 6.60
N VAL A 19 -2.36 8.30 6.43
CA VAL A 19 -2.50 6.92 6.90
C VAL A 19 -2.61 6.90 8.42
N ILE A 20 -1.70 7.58 9.12
CA ILE A 20 -1.69 7.60 10.58
C ILE A 20 -2.96 8.23 11.14
N ALA A 21 -3.48 9.25 10.46
CA ALA A 21 -4.72 9.90 10.87
C ALA A 21 -5.97 9.08 10.58
N GLY A 22 -5.83 7.93 9.91
CA GLY A 22 -6.96 7.10 9.52
C GLY A 22 -7.76 7.63 8.35
N MET A 23 -7.25 8.66 7.68
CA MET A 23 -7.95 9.30 6.57
C MET A 23 -7.67 8.60 5.24
N LYS A 24 -6.51 7.96 5.11
CA LYS A 24 -6.14 7.24 3.89
C LYS A 24 -6.01 5.77 4.24
N THR A 25 -6.85 4.94 3.63
CA THR A 25 -6.88 3.50 3.90
C THR A 25 -6.69 2.68 2.64
N PHE A 26 -5.92 3.21 1.69
CA PHE A 26 -5.63 2.52 0.44
C PHE A 26 -4.29 2.99 -0.12
N GLU A 27 -3.70 2.18 -1.02
CA GLU A 27 -2.52 2.51 -1.79
C GLU A 27 -2.75 2.19 -3.24
N LEU A 28 -2.25 3.06 -4.13
CA LEU A 28 -2.20 2.81 -5.57
C LEU A 28 -0.75 2.52 -5.92
N ARG A 29 -0.49 1.33 -6.46
CA ARG A 29 0.87 0.88 -6.73
C ARG A 29 0.95 0.04 -7.98
N GLU A 30 2.13 0.03 -8.60
CA GLU A 30 2.46 -1.00 -9.56
C GLU A 30 2.45 -2.34 -8.82
N ASN A 31 1.79 -3.34 -9.41
CA ASN A 31 1.62 -4.63 -8.72
C ASN A 31 2.83 -5.53 -8.99
N ASP A 32 4.00 -5.05 -8.63
CA ASP A 32 5.26 -5.75 -8.86
C ASP A 32 5.57 -6.75 -7.74
N ARG A 33 4.77 -6.78 -6.69
CA ARG A 33 4.98 -7.65 -5.53
C ARG A 33 3.84 -8.62 -5.32
N GLN A 34 2.88 -8.67 -6.24
CA GLN A 34 1.74 -9.56 -6.17
C GLN A 34 1.00 -9.45 -4.84
N TYR A 35 0.55 -8.24 -4.53
CA TYR A 35 -0.20 -7.98 -3.31
C TYR A 35 -1.47 -8.81 -3.25
N GLU A 36 -1.75 -9.39 -2.09
CA GLU A 36 -2.92 -10.24 -1.87
C GLU A 36 -3.62 -9.89 -0.58
N VAL A 37 -4.92 -10.15 -0.53
CA VAL A 37 -5.70 -9.98 0.70
C VAL A 37 -5.06 -10.82 1.81
N GLY A 38 -4.90 -10.20 2.99
CA GLY A 38 -4.25 -10.84 4.14
C GLY A 38 -2.76 -10.58 4.25
N ASP A 39 -2.12 -10.07 3.20
CA ASP A 39 -0.71 -9.69 3.27
C ASP A 39 -0.54 -8.52 4.24
N GLU A 40 0.61 -8.48 4.91
CA GLU A 40 0.99 -7.34 5.73
C GLU A 40 1.87 -6.41 4.92
N VAL A 41 1.65 -5.11 5.09
CA VAL A 41 2.45 -4.09 4.41
C VAL A 41 2.97 -3.11 5.44
N LYS A 42 4.29 -2.99 5.49
CA LYS A 42 4.96 -2.01 6.33
C LYS A 42 5.14 -0.74 5.50
N LEU A 43 4.38 0.28 5.85
CA LEU A 43 4.45 1.58 5.20
C LEU A 43 5.52 2.40 5.89
N MET A 44 6.66 2.59 5.24
CA MET A 44 7.82 3.24 5.84
C MET A 44 7.91 4.67 5.33
N GLU A 45 7.82 5.63 6.24
CA GLU A 45 7.92 7.03 5.86
C GLU A 45 9.29 7.32 5.29
N TRP A 46 9.32 8.01 4.15
CA TRP A 46 10.53 8.26 3.40
C TRP A 46 10.47 9.67 2.78
N ASP A 47 11.52 10.43 2.93
CA ASP A 47 11.64 11.76 2.33
C ASP A 47 12.97 11.89 1.60
N GLU A 48 13.32 13.11 1.20
CA GLU A 48 14.54 13.35 0.41
C GLU A 48 15.80 12.96 1.15
N GLU A 49 15.76 12.87 2.47
CA GLU A 49 16.92 12.50 3.27
C GLU A 49 16.91 11.00 3.60
N GLY A 50 15.90 10.27 3.16
CA GLY A 50 15.81 8.85 3.35
C GLY A 50 14.69 8.46 4.32
N PHE A 51 14.82 7.27 4.91
CA PHE A 51 13.82 6.78 5.86
C PHE A 51 13.89 7.58 7.15
N THR A 52 12.73 7.98 7.66
CA THR A 52 12.66 8.75 8.91
C THR A 52 12.71 7.86 10.14
N GLY A 53 12.52 6.56 9.97
CA GLY A 53 12.41 5.63 11.07
C GLY A 53 10.98 5.36 11.50
N ARG A 54 10.02 6.13 11.01
CA ARG A 54 8.61 5.91 11.33
C ARG A 54 7.99 4.96 10.30
N TYR A 55 7.14 4.09 10.78
CA TYR A 55 6.42 3.16 9.89
C TYR A 55 5.10 2.76 10.52
N HIS A 56 4.22 2.22 9.70
CA HIS A 56 2.92 1.73 10.13
C HIS A 56 2.61 0.46 9.34
N THR A 57 2.22 -0.59 10.03
CA THR A 57 1.90 -1.87 9.40
C THR A 57 0.40 -2.01 9.25
N ILE A 58 -0.01 -2.38 8.03
CA ILE A 58 -1.43 -2.63 7.74
C ILE A 58 -1.59 -4.05 7.22
N THR A 59 -2.82 -4.54 7.25
CA THR A 59 -3.19 -5.82 6.65
C THR A 59 -4.15 -5.54 5.51
N ILE A 60 -3.83 -6.05 4.33
CA ILE A 60 -4.65 -5.83 3.13
C ILE A 60 -5.98 -6.55 3.30
N THR A 61 -7.08 -5.82 3.10
CA THR A 61 -8.42 -6.40 3.14
C THR A 61 -9.05 -6.50 1.77
N TYR A 62 -8.54 -5.81 0.77
CA TYR A 62 -9.07 -5.86 -0.59
C TYR A 62 -8.00 -5.43 -1.58
N VAL A 63 -8.01 -6.06 -2.77
CA VAL A 63 -7.12 -5.69 -3.86
C VAL A 63 -7.97 -5.52 -5.11
N LEU A 64 -7.82 -4.36 -5.77
CA LEU A 64 -8.46 -4.07 -7.05
C LEU A 64 -7.39 -4.05 -8.12
N GLN A 65 -7.60 -4.83 -9.19
CA GLN A 65 -6.66 -4.90 -10.31
C GLN A 65 -7.37 -5.39 -11.55
N ASP A 66 -6.70 -5.28 -12.70
CA ASP A 66 -7.21 -5.81 -13.97
C ASP A 66 -8.53 -5.17 -14.38
N VAL A 67 -8.68 -3.88 -14.10
CA VAL A 67 -9.88 -3.12 -14.46
C VAL A 67 -9.52 -1.84 -15.23
N PRO A 68 -8.81 -1.97 -16.38
CA PRO A 68 -8.41 -0.78 -17.15
C PRO A 68 -9.62 0.01 -17.65
N GLU A 69 -10.77 -0.66 -17.83
CA GLU A 69 -12.00 0.02 -18.26
C GLU A 69 -12.48 1.03 -17.25
N TYR A 70 -12.06 0.94 -15.99
CA TYR A 70 -12.40 1.92 -14.95
C TYR A 70 -11.28 2.93 -14.70
N GLY A 71 -10.23 2.89 -15.53
CA GLY A 71 -9.17 3.87 -15.44
C GLY A 71 -7.93 3.40 -14.69
N LEU A 72 -7.92 2.16 -14.19
CA LEU A 72 -6.74 1.62 -13.53
C LEU A 72 -5.82 1.02 -14.58
N ALA A 73 -4.63 1.59 -14.72
CA ALA A 73 -3.68 1.17 -15.73
C ALA A 73 -3.27 -0.30 -15.51
N ASP A 74 -3.04 -1.00 -16.63
CA ASP A 74 -2.56 -2.38 -16.57
C ASP A 74 -1.28 -2.45 -15.74
N GLY A 75 -1.16 -3.49 -14.93
CA GLY A 75 0.01 -3.69 -14.09
C GLY A 75 -0.04 -2.93 -12.78
N PHE A 76 -1.06 -2.10 -12.56
CA PHE A 76 -1.25 -1.38 -11.31
C PHE A 76 -2.35 -2.03 -10.49
N CYS A 77 -2.30 -1.78 -9.19
CA CYS A 77 -3.37 -2.22 -8.30
C CYS A 77 -3.63 -1.16 -7.24
N ILE A 78 -4.82 -1.25 -6.66
CA ILE A 78 -5.16 -0.49 -5.45
C ILE A 78 -5.42 -1.53 -4.38
N PHE A 79 -4.74 -1.44 -3.25
CA PHE A 79 -5.09 -2.29 -2.12
C PHE A 79 -5.54 -1.42 -0.97
N GLY A 80 -6.48 -1.96 -0.20
CA GLY A 80 -7.08 -1.23 0.91
C GLY A 80 -6.97 -2.01 2.20
N TRP A 81 -7.24 -1.29 3.30
CA TRP A 81 -7.20 -1.87 4.65
C TRP A 81 -8.20 -1.14 5.53
N ARG A 82 -8.34 -1.60 6.76
CA ARG A 82 -9.21 -0.98 7.76
C ARG A 82 -8.43 -0.28 8.85
#